data_352bbb57f72a292a1bb256b75c0d7f5d
#
_entry.id   352bbb57f72a292a1bb256b75c0d7f5d
#
_cell.length_a   1.000
_cell.length_b   1.000
_cell.length_c   1.000
_cell.angle_alpha   90.00
_cell.angle_beta   90.00
_cell.angle_gamma   90.00
#
_symmetry.space_group_name_H-M   'P 1'
#
loop_
_entity.id
_entity.type
_entity.pdbx_description
1 polymer ?
#
loop_
_entity_poly.entity_id
_entity_poly.type
_entity_poly.pdbx_seq_one_letter_code
_entity_poly.pdbx_strand_id
1 'polypeptide(L)'
;MINKNIVLLGESHFAFKNGITQGILDAGFKCFNLSLGGTPSLQNLYELIRNKKLLENADLIITGSNTHDIAQYNSFDLFPKSYQVINWLYKELYFLKKKIICFIAPTPQKWLNKNCIKYVNTLHIKLAIKYGFNVININKKHLESSYSLIQRDEAHDFDCIMRELGRNIANNIENFSF
;
A
#
# COMPACT_ATOMS: atom_id res chain seq x y z
N MET A 1 13.44 15.08 17.70
CA MET A 1 12.36 14.40 16.93
C MET A 1 12.42 14.86 15.48
N ILE A 2 12.41 13.93 14.57
CA ILE A 2 12.38 14.22 13.12
C ILE A 2 10.97 14.76 12.81
N ASN A 3 10.89 16.02 12.36
CA ASN A 3 9.59 16.67 12.13
C ASN A 3 9.04 16.34 10.72
N LYS A 4 9.02 15.05 10.36
CA LYS A 4 8.45 14.58 9.09
C LYS A 4 7.18 13.78 9.31
N ASN A 5 6.22 13.96 8.42
CA ASN A 5 4.90 13.38 8.45
C ASN A 5 4.79 12.26 7.42
N ILE A 6 4.48 11.05 7.86
CA ILE A 6 4.19 9.91 6.98
C ILE A 6 2.69 9.61 7.07
N VAL A 7 2.03 9.51 5.93
CA VAL A 7 0.61 9.16 5.84
C VAL A 7 0.46 7.76 5.25
N LEU A 8 -0.30 6.90 5.92
CA LEU A 8 -0.70 5.60 5.45
C LEU A 8 -2.12 5.67 4.87
N LEU A 9 -2.28 5.20 3.65
CA LEU A 9 -3.55 5.20 2.91
C LEU A 9 -3.74 3.82 2.28
N GLY A 10 -4.38 2.89 3.00
CA GLY A 10 -4.39 1.52 2.54
C GLY A 10 -5.35 0.58 3.27
N GLU A 11 -5.04 -0.69 3.16
CA GLU A 11 -5.83 -1.80 3.65
C GLU A 11 -5.34 -2.35 5.01
N SER A 12 -5.77 -3.56 5.38
CA SER A 12 -5.50 -4.20 6.66
C SER A 12 -4.01 -4.29 7.04
N HIS A 13 -3.11 -4.45 6.07
CA HIS A 13 -1.65 -4.48 6.34
C HIS A 13 -1.14 -3.23 7.05
N PHE A 14 -1.79 -2.09 6.85
CA PHE A 14 -1.46 -0.83 7.53
C PHE A 14 -2.34 -0.56 8.74
N ALA A 15 -3.54 -1.15 8.80
CA ALA A 15 -4.49 -0.94 9.89
C ALA A 15 -4.04 -1.59 11.21
N PHE A 16 -3.15 -2.58 11.17
CA PHE A 16 -2.64 -3.22 12.39
C PHE A 16 -1.77 -2.26 13.20
N LYS A 17 -2.19 -2.04 14.45
CA LYS A 17 -1.59 -1.06 15.35
C LYS A 17 -0.10 -1.29 15.61
N ASN A 18 0.32 -2.56 15.76
CA ASN A 18 1.70 -2.92 16.11
C ASN A 18 2.59 -3.16 14.88
N GLY A 19 2.05 -3.03 13.67
CA GLY A 19 2.75 -3.22 12.40
C GLY A 19 3.50 -1.98 11.90
N ILE A 20 3.30 -1.64 10.63
CA ILE A 20 4.00 -0.53 9.95
C ILE A 20 3.87 0.80 10.72
N THR A 21 2.67 1.12 11.21
CA THR A 21 2.43 2.34 11.99
C THR A 21 3.38 2.46 13.18
N GLN A 22 3.49 1.38 13.97
CA GLN A 22 4.38 1.39 15.13
C GLN A 22 5.85 1.48 14.72
N GLY A 23 6.25 0.84 13.64
CA GLY A 23 7.61 0.92 13.12
C GLY A 23 8.01 2.35 12.72
N ILE A 24 7.11 3.08 12.08
CA ILE A 24 7.31 4.49 11.72
C ILE A 24 7.46 5.38 12.99
N LEU A 25 6.59 5.15 13.99
CA LEU A 25 6.65 5.87 15.27
C LEU A 25 7.94 5.57 16.04
N ASP A 26 8.40 4.31 16.06
CA ASP A 26 9.65 3.91 16.69
C ASP A 26 10.89 4.56 16.05
N ALA A 27 10.82 4.88 14.76
CA ALA A 27 11.86 5.61 14.04
C ALA A 27 11.84 7.13 14.35
N GLY A 28 10.91 7.60 15.18
CA GLY A 28 10.80 8.99 15.58
C GLY A 28 10.03 9.91 14.63
N PHE A 29 9.32 9.33 13.66
CA PHE A 29 8.49 10.08 12.69
C PHE A 29 7.05 10.21 13.20
N LYS A 30 6.32 11.20 12.68
CA LYS A 30 4.86 11.29 12.85
C LYS A 30 4.18 10.38 11.83
N CYS A 31 3.22 9.58 12.27
CA CYS A 31 2.44 8.69 11.40
C CYS A 31 0.95 8.99 11.51
N PHE A 32 0.33 9.30 10.39
CA PHE A 32 -1.11 9.48 10.26
C PHE A 32 -1.68 8.29 9.48
N ASN A 33 -2.40 7.43 10.16
CA ASN A 33 -2.94 6.23 9.53
C ASN A 33 -4.42 6.42 9.17
N LEU A 34 -4.70 6.53 7.86
CA LEU A 34 -6.04 6.60 7.27
C LEU A 34 -6.52 5.24 6.75
N SER A 35 -5.76 4.18 7.02
CA SER A 35 -6.04 2.84 6.49
C SER A 35 -7.16 2.15 7.24
N LEU A 36 -7.97 1.42 6.50
CA LEU A 36 -9.07 0.61 7.03
C LEU A 36 -8.91 -0.85 6.57
N GLY A 37 -9.29 -1.80 7.42
CA GLY A 37 -9.30 -3.21 7.04
C GLY A 37 -10.35 -3.48 5.95
N GLY A 38 -10.00 -4.35 4.98
CA GLY A 38 -10.94 -4.78 3.95
C GLY A 38 -11.23 -3.76 2.84
N THR A 39 -10.35 -2.77 2.62
CA THR A 39 -10.67 -1.63 1.76
C THR A 39 -9.93 -1.65 0.42
N PRO A 40 -10.65 -1.48 -0.72
CA PRO A 40 -10.09 -1.35 -2.06
C PRO A 40 -9.63 0.09 -2.36
N SER A 41 -9.04 0.28 -3.53
CA SER A 41 -8.60 1.59 -4.04
C SER A 41 -9.68 2.68 -4.03
N LEU A 42 -10.95 2.31 -4.20
CA LEU A 42 -12.05 3.29 -4.15
C LEU A 42 -12.19 3.93 -2.77
N GLN A 43 -12.03 3.15 -1.69
CA GLN A 43 -12.04 3.69 -0.34
C GLN A 43 -10.81 4.57 -0.08
N ASN A 44 -9.64 4.16 -0.56
CA ASN A 44 -8.44 4.98 -0.45
C ASN A 44 -8.59 6.32 -1.20
N LEU A 45 -9.23 6.31 -2.36
CA LEU A 45 -9.57 7.55 -3.09
C LEU A 45 -10.51 8.45 -2.27
N TYR A 46 -11.52 7.88 -1.64
CA TYR A 46 -12.42 8.63 -0.75
C TYR A 46 -11.66 9.26 0.42
N GLU A 47 -10.80 8.50 1.10
CA GLU A 47 -9.99 9.01 2.22
C GLU A 47 -8.98 10.07 1.76
N LEU A 48 -8.42 9.94 0.56
CA LEU A 48 -7.55 10.96 -0.04
C LEU A 48 -8.30 12.28 -0.21
N ILE A 49 -9.48 12.26 -0.81
CA ILE A 49 -10.28 13.46 -1.06
C ILE A 49 -10.70 14.12 0.26
N ARG A 50 -11.18 13.31 1.21
CA ARG A 50 -11.64 13.76 2.52
C ARG A 50 -10.53 14.40 3.36
N ASN A 51 -9.31 13.86 3.27
CA ASN A 51 -8.16 14.27 4.08
C ASN A 51 -7.10 15.01 3.26
N LYS A 52 -7.48 15.66 2.16
CA LYS A 52 -6.56 16.26 1.18
C LYS A 52 -5.50 17.15 1.83
N LYS A 53 -5.88 18.03 2.75
CA LYS A 53 -4.94 18.92 3.48
C LYS A 53 -3.86 18.16 4.27
N LEU A 54 -4.23 17.01 4.85
CA LEU A 54 -3.26 16.18 5.58
C LEU A 54 -2.24 15.58 4.61
N LEU A 55 -2.71 15.06 3.47
CA LEU A 55 -1.82 14.47 2.45
C LEU A 55 -0.95 15.53 1.76
N GLU A 56 -1.46 16.75 1.56
CA GLU A 56 -0.67 17.88 1.03
C GLU A 56 0.47 18.29 1.98
N ASN A 57 0.36 18.00 3.28
CA ASN A 57 1.39 18.27 4.28
C ASN A 57 2.25 17.03 4.62
N ALA A 58 2.08 15.92 3.91
CA ALA A 58 2.89 14.73 4.09
C ALA A 58 4.27 14.89 3.44
N ASP A 59 5.29 14.31 4.05
CA ASP A 59 6.62 14.13 3.46
C ASP A 59 6.68 12.83 2.66
N LEU A 60 5.89 11.83 3.06
CA LEU A 60 5.76 10.54 2.39
C LEU A 60 4.33 10.03 2.52
N ILE A 61 3.80 9.48 1.44
CA ILE A 61 2.52 8.75 1.43
C ILE A 61 2.80 7.30 1.05
N ILE A 62 2.28 6.35 1.84
CA ILE A 62 2.35 4.93 1.52
C ILE A 62 0.93 4.46 1.23
N THR A 63 0.70 3.93 0.02
CA THR A 63 -0.62 3.43 -0.38
C THR A 63 -0.55 1.98 -0.82
N GLY A 64 -1.60 1.20 -0.50
CA GLY A 64 -1.72 -0.19 -0.90
C GLY A 64 -3.13 -0.72 -0.67
N SER A 65 -3.67 -1.43 -1.66
CA SER A 65 -5.03 -1.99 -1.67
C SER A 65 -5.17 -3.19 -2.60
N ASN A 66 -4.04 -3.71 -3.09
CA ASN A 66 -4.06 -4.73 -4.14
C ASN A 66 -4.85 -5.98 -3.77
N THR A 67 -4.80 -6.45 -2.52
CA THR A 67 -5.50 -7.65 -2.08
C THR A 67 -7.02 -7.46 -2.16
N HIS A 68 -7.53 -6.32 -1.73
CA HIS A 68 -8.97 -6.03 -1.76
C HIS A 68 -9.45 -5.57 -3.13
N ASP A 69 -8.60 -4.94 -3.95
CA ASP A 69 -8.92 -4.70 -5.35
C ASP A 69 -9.06 -6.02 -6.12
N ILE A 70 -8.19 -7.02 -5.87
CA ILE A 70 -8.33 -8.35 -6.46
C ILE A 70 -9.65 -9.00 -6.03
N ALA A 71 -9.99 -8.94 -4.75
CA ALA A 71 -11.24 -9.53 -4.25
C ALA A 71 -12.48 -8.85 -4.85
N GLN A 72 -12.47 -7.54 -4.98
CA GLN A 72 -13.58 -6.77 -5.54
C GLN A 72 -13.73 -6.94 -7.06
N TYR A 73 -12.62 -7.07 -7.78
CA TYR A 73 -12.60 -7.18 -9.25
C TYR A 73 -12.20 -8.59 -9.72
N ASN A 74 -12.68 -9.62 -9.04
CA ASN A 74 -12.29 -11.02 -9.24
C ASN A 74 -12.96 -11.68 -10.47
N SER A 75 -13.15 -10.91 -11.56
CA SER A 75 -13.63 -11.41 -12.85
C SER A 75 -13.12 -10.53 -14.00
N PHE A 76 -13.01 -11.10 -15.21
CA PHE A 76 -12.42 -10.42 -16.37
C PHE A 76 -13.24 -9.22 -16.85
N ASP A 77 -14.55 -9.29 -16.78
CA ASP A 77 -15.48 -8.20 -17.14
C ASP A 77 -15.36 -6.98 -16.25
N LEU A 78 -14.78 -7.13 -15.05
CA LEU A 78 -14.55 -6.03 -14.12
C LEU A 78 -13.17 -5.34 -14.31
N PHE A 79 -12.28 -5.87 -15.13
CA PHE A 79 -10.95 -5.28 -15.37
C PHE A 79 -10.98 -3.81 -15.84
N PRO A 80 -11.86 -3.39 -16.74
CA PRO A 80 -11.96 -1.98 -17.12
C PRO A 80 -12.32 -1.08 -15.94
N LYS A 81 -13.19 -1.55 -15.04
CA LYS A 81 -13.60 -0.81 -13.83
C LYS A 81 -12.44 -0.72 -12.82
N SER A 82 -11.71 -1.82 -12.62
CA SER A 82 -10.53 -1.81 -11.74
C SER A 82 -9.48 -0.82 -12.24
N TYR A 83 -9.19 -0.82 -13.55
CA TYR A 83 -8.30 0.15 -14.16
C TYR A 83 -8.75 1.59 -13.90
N GLN A 84 -10.01 1.91 -14.12
CA GLN A 84 -10.55 3.27 -13.93
C GLN A 84 -10.34 3.75 -12.48
N VAL A 85 -10.71 2.93 -11.50
CA VAL A 85 -10.64 3.31 -10.08
C VAL A 85 -9.20 3.44 -9.61
N ILE A 86 -8.35 2.45 -9.89
CA ILE A 86 -6.95 2.46 -9.46
C ILE A 86 -6.19 3.60 -10.14
N ASN A 87 -6.42 3.81 -11.46
CA ASN A 87 -5.80 4.92 -12.17
C ASN A 87 -6.27 6.28 -11.64
N TRP A 88 -7.53 6.41 -11.22
CA TRP A 88 -8.03 7.64 -10.62
C TRP A 88 -7.34 7.94 -9.30
N LEU A 89 -7.26 6.97 -8.39
CA LEU A 89 -6.51 7.12 -7.13
C LEU A 89 -5.07 7.59 -7.39
N TYR A 90 -4.36 6.91 -8.32
CA TYR A 90 -2.95 7.23 -8.61
C TYR A 90 -2.79 8.60 -9.26
N LYS A 91 -3.74 9.02 -10.09
CA LYS A 91 -3.77 10.35 -10.68
C LYS A 91 -3.91 11.44 -9.61
N GLU A 92 -4.83 11.25 -8.65
CA GLU A 92 -5.00 12.20 -7.54
C GLU A 92 -3.76 12.24 -6.64
N LEU A 93 -3.16 11.10 -6.33
CA LEU A 93 -1.89 11.01 -5.60
C LEU A 93 -0.76 11.76 -6.33
N TYR A 94 -0.65 11.59 -7.64
CA TYR A 94 0.36 12.28 -8.47
C TYR A 94 0.23 13.80 -8.40
N PHE A 95 -0.98 14.33 -8.36
CA PHE A 95 -1.21 15.78 -8.27
C PHE A 95 -0.82 16.38 -6.92
N LEU A 96 -0.66 15.59 -5.87
CA LEU A 96 -0.16 16.06 -4.58
C LEU A 96 1.32 16.45 -4.63
N LYS A 97 2.09 15.97 -5.62
CA LYS A 97 3.54 16.23 -5.75
C LYS A 97 4.33 15.85 -4.50
N LYS A 98 4.08 14.65 -4.01
CA LYS A 98 4.72 14.08 -2.82
C LYS A 98 5.53 12.84 -3.17
N LYS A 99 6.43 12.43 -2.28
CA LYS A 99 7.03 11.10 -2.33
C LYS A 99 5.95 10.07 -2.05
N ILE A 100 5.80 9.10 -2.95
CA ILE A 100 4.75 8.08 -2.84
C ILE A 100 5.37 6.69 -2.96
N ILE A 101 4.95 5.80 -2.08
CA ILE A 101 5.24 4.37 -2.16
C ILE A 101 3.94 3.63 -2.48
N CYS A 102 3.95 2.89 -3.58
CA CYS A 102 2.95 1.86 -3.86
C CYS A 102 3.40 0.56 -3.19
N PHE A 103 2.63 0.10 -2.22
CA PHE A 103 2.88 -1.14 -1.50
C PHE A 103 2.03 -2.26 -2.09
N ILE A 104 2.67 -3.35 -2.52
CA ILE A 104 2.01 -4.56 -3.02
C ILE A 104 2.09 -5.62 -1.94
N ALA A 105 0.99 -5.81 -1.24
CA ALA A 105 0.84 -6.76 -0.15
C ALA A 105 0.84 -8.21 -0.65
N PRO A 106 1.19 -9.18 0.20
CA PRO A 106 0.98 -10.60 -0.09
C PRO A 106 -0.48 -10.87 -0.42
N THR A 107 -0.71 -11.71 -1.43
CA THR A 107 -2.06 -12.01 -1.90
C THR A 107 -2.39 -13.48 -1.64
N PRO A 108 -3.48 -13.80 -0.92
CA PRO A 108 -3.93 -15.17 -0.71
C PRO A 108 -4.25 -15.86 -2.03
N GLN A 109 -3.53 -16.98 -2.32
CA GLN A 109 -3.68 -17.68 -3.59
C GLN A 109 -4.90 -18.63 -3.63
N LYS A 110 -5.40 -19.05 -2.45
CA LYS A 110 -6.41 -20.10 -2.35
C LYS A 110 -7.81 -19.68 -2.76
N TRP A 111 -8.16 -18.41 -2.59
CA TRP A 111 -9.55 -17.93 -2.72
C TRP A 111 -9.77 -17.03 -3.94
N LEU A 112 -8.71 -16.65 -4.62
CA LEU A 112 -8.77 -15.66 -5.67
C LEU A 112 -8.32 -16.25 -7.01
N ASN A 113 -8.93 -15.77 -8.10
CA ASN A 113 -8.54 -16.17 -9.43
C ASN A 113 -7.11 -15.73 -9.75
N LYS A 114 -6.23 -16.69 -10.09
CA LYS A 114 -4.82 -16.43 -10.38
C LYS A 114 -4.58 -15.38 -11.48
N ASN A 115 -5.45 -15.36 -12.50
CA ASN A 115 -5.33 -14.36 -13.57
C ASN A 115 -5.72 -12.96 -13.07
N CYS A 116 -6.72 -12.86 -12.18
CA CYS A 116 -7.10 -11.60 -11.55
C CYS A 116 -6.01 -11.11 -10.61
N ILE A 117 -5.39 -12.00 -9.82
CA ILE A 117 -4.22 -11.67 -9.00
C ILE A 117 -3.10 -11.07 -9.85
N LYS A 118 -2.73 -11.77 -10.93
CA LYS A 118 -1.68 -11.32 -11.84
C LYS A 118 -2.03 -9.97 -12.48
N TYR A 119 -3.26 -9.82 -12.96
CA TYR A 119 -3.71 -8.59 -13.62
C TYR A 119 -3.66 -7.39 -12.66
N VAL A 120 -4.32 -7.47 -11.51
CA VAL A 120 -4.44 -6.34 -10.58
C VAL A 120 -3.08 -5.96 -9.99
N ASN A 121 -2.27 -6.93 -9.55
CA ASN A 121 -0.92 -6.63 -9.06
C ASN A 121 -0.05 -5.97 -10.15
N THR A 122 -0.13 -6.46 -11.39
CA THR A 122 0.58 -5.86 -12.52
C THR A 122 0.07 -4.45 -12.82
N LEU A 123 -1.23 -4.23 -12.70
CA LEU A 123 -1.86 -2.92 -12.91
C LEU A 123 -1.35 -1.89 -11.90
N HIS A 124 -1.34 -2.23 -10.61
CA HIS A 124 -0.80 -1.35 -9.57
C HIS A 124 0.66 -0.98 -9.86
N ILE A 125 1.51 -1.97 -10.18
CA ILE A 125 2.93 -1.74 -10.49
C ILE A 125 3.09 -0.85 -11.73
N LYS A 126 2.37 -1.14 -12.82
CA LYS A 126 2.44 -0.35 -14.06
C LYS A 126 2.00 1.08 -13.85
N LEU A 127 0.93 1.31 -13.09
CA LEU A 127 0.45 2.65 -12.77
C LEU A 127 1.41 3.38 -11.83
N ALA A 128 1.99 2.69 -10.83
CA ALA A 128 3.01 3.29 -9.97
C ALA A 128 4.21 3.78 -10.79
N ILE A 129 4.72 2.95 -11.70
CA ILE A 129 5.81 3.33 -12.61
C ILE A 129 5.40 4.50 -13.51
N LYS A 130 4.20 4.45 -14.11
CA LYS A 130 3.67 5.52 -14.98
C LYS A 130 3.64 6.87 -14.27
N TYR A 131 3.29 6.89 -12.99
CA TYR A 131 3.20 8.12 -12.20
C TYR A 131 4.48 8.47 -11.43
N GLY A 132 5.57 7.71 -11.60
CA GLY A 132 6.86 7.95 -10.95
C GLY A 132 6.90 7.57 -9.47
N PHE A 133 6.00 6.69 -9.00
CA PHE A 133 5.97 6.25 -7.61
C PHE A 133 7.00 5.16 -7.33
N ASN A 134 7.51 5.15 -6.11
CA ASN A 134 8.32 4.05 -5.60
C ASN A 134 7.44 2.80 -5.39
N VAL A 135 8.00 1.61 -5.56
CA VAL A 135 7.27 0.34 -5.38
C VAL A 135 7.96 -0.54 -4.36
N ILE A 136 7.21 -0.96 -3.34
CA ILE A 136 7.61 -2.04 -2.42
C ILE A 136 6.71 -3.23 -2.70
N ASN A 137 7.28 -4.29 -3.28
CA ASN A 137 6.53 -5.49 -3.67
C ASN A 137 6.88 -6.67 -2.76
N ILE A 138 6.13 -6.81 -1.67
CA ILE A 138 6.28 -7.94 -0.74
C ILE A 138 5.68 -9.21 -1.34
N ASN A 139 4.60 -9.11 -2.14
CA ASN A 139 4.00 -10.27 -2.79
C ASN A 139 5.01 -11.03 -3.69
N LYS A 140 5.89 -10.32 -4.39
CA LYS A 140 6.95 -10.97 -5.18
C LYS A 140 7.89 -11.78 -4.29
N LYS A 141 8.32 -11.24 -3.15
CA LYS A 141 9.19 -11.92 -2.20
C LYS A 141 8.54 -13.18 -1.63
N HIS A 142 7.24 -13.14 -1.33
CA HIS A 142 6.47 -14.30 -0.87
C HIS A 142 6.40 -15.42 -1.90
N LEU A 143 6.38 -15.09 -3.19
CA LEU A 143 6.35 -16.09 -4.27
C LEU A 143 7.73 -16.70 -4.55
N GLU A 144 8.81 -15.97 -4.31
CA GLU A 144 10.19 -16.37 -4.62
C GLU A 144 10.90 -17.08 -3.47
N SER A 145 10.36 -17.08 -2.27
CA SER A 145 11.02 -17.64 -1.09
C SER A 145 10.04 -18.35 -0.16
N SER A 146 10.57 -19.24 0.70
CA SER A 146 9.80 -19.96 1.74
C SER A 146 9.30 -19.02 2.86
N TYR A 147 8.74 -17.88 2.51
CA TYR A 147 8.27 -16.85 3.44
C TYR A 147 7.03 -17.24 4.26
N SER A 148 6.48 -18.43 4.06
CA SER A 148 5.37 -18.95 4.89
C SER A 148 5.66 -18.90 6.40
N LEU A 149 6.93 -18.87 6.79
CA LEU A 149 7.35 -18.82 8.19
C LEU A 149 7.20 -17.45 8.84
N ILE A 150 6.99 -16.38 8.07
CA ILE A 150 6.82 -15.01 8.60
C ILE A 150 5.38 -14.51 8.50
N GLN A 151 4.47 -15.33 8.00
CA GLN A 151 3.05 -15.02 7.90
C GLN A 151 2.30 -15.39 9.18
N ARG A 152 1.49 -14.47 9.67
CA ARG A 152 0.54 -14.67 10.76
C ARG A 152 -0.66 -15.50 10.28
N ASP A 153 -1.11 -15.22 9.07
CA ASP A 153 -2.21 -15.90 8.39
C ASP A 153 -1.97 -15.86 6.86
N GLU A 154 -2.92 -16.34 6.07
CA GLU A 154 -2.77 -16.44 4.60
C GLU A 154 -2.61 -15.09 3.88
N ALA A 155 -2.94 -13.97 4.54
CA ALA A 155 -2.92 -12.63 3.94
C ALA A 155 -1.95 -11.67 4.63
N HIS A 156 -1.57 -11.93 5.88
CA HIS A 156 -0.85 -10.96 6.68
C HIS A 156 0.45 -11.53 7.24
N ASP A 157 1.49 -10.72 7.22
CA ASP A 157 2.74 -11.01 7.90
C ASP A 157 2.63 -10.75 9.41
N PHE A 158 3.54 -11.31 10.20
CA PHE A 158 3.61 -11.00 11.62
C PHE A 158 3.86 -9.51 11.86
N ASP A 159 3.25 -8.98 12.91
CA ASP A 159 3.36 -7.57 13.29
C ASP A 159 4.82 -7.12 13.45
N CYS A 160 5.71 -7.97 13.98
CA CYS A 160 7.13 -7.64 14.15
C CYS A 160 7.84 -7.42 12.80
N ILE A 161 7.49 -8.18 11.75
CA ILE A 161 8.05 -8.03 10.41
C ILE A 161 7.56 -6.72 9.77
N MET A 162 6.26 -6.46 9.89
CA MET A 162 5.67 -5.22 9.37
C MET A 162 6.16 -3.98 10.13
N ARG A 163 6.43 -4.12 11.44
CA ARG A 163 7.01 -3.07 12.27
C ARG A 163 8.44 -2.73 11.84
N GLU A 164 9.26 -3.75 11.60
CA GLU A 164 10.63 -3.56 11.09
C GLU A 164 10.61 -2.93 9.69
N LEU A 165 9.70 -3.35 8.81
CA LEU A 165 9.51 -2.73 7.51
C LEU A 165 9.14 -1.25 7.64
N GLY A 166 8.22 -0.89 8.53
CA GLY A 166 7.85 0.50 8.80
C GLY A 166 9.02 1.35 9.27
N ARG A 167 9.85 0.82 10.17
CA ARG A 167 11.08 1.46 10.65
C ARG A 167 12.08 1.69 9.50
N ASN A 168 12.28 0.68 8.67
CA ASN A 168 13.20 0.76 7.54
C ASN A 168 12.73 1.75 6.47
N ILE A 169 11.43 1.80 6.17
CA ILE A 169 10.85 2.82 5.26
C ILE A 169 11.11 4.23 5.81
N ALA A 170 10.81 4.47 7.08
CA ALA A 170 10.96 5.77 7.69
C ALA A 170 12.44 6.22 7.68
N ASN A 171 13.37 5.36 8.07
CA ASN A 171 14.79 5.66 8.09
C ASN A 171 15.39 5.92 6.70
N ASN A 172 14.76 5.42 5.65
CA ASN A 172 15.20 5.59 4.26
C ASN A 172 14.35 6.59 3.47
N ILE A 173 13.57 7.44 4.13
CA ILE A 173 12.65 8.38 3.48
C ILE A 173 13.32 9.28 2.42
N GLU A 174 14.59 9.61 2.60
CA GLU A 174 15.33 10.46 1.66
C GLU A 174 15.71 9.72 0.37
N ASN A 175 15.77 8.41 0.40
CA ASN A 175 16.13 7.59 -0.76
C ASN A 175 14.96 7.39 -1.74
N PHE A 176 13.74 7.76 -1.35
CA PHE A 176 12.58 7.67 -2.25
C PHE A 176 12.52 8.89 -3.17
N SER A 177 12.24 8.64 -4.44
CA SER A 177 12.04 9.68 -5.47
C SER A 177 10.67 10.36 -5.34
N PHE A 178 10.60 11.56 -5.90
CA PHE A 178 9.36 12.31 -6.11
C PHE A 178 8.68 11.83 -7.39
#